data_7f7f75557b22449d8483ca395c4c6c91
#
_entry.id   7f7f75557b22449d8483ca395c4c6c91
#
_cell.length_a   1.000
_cell.length_b   1.000
_cell.length_c   1.000
_cell.angle_alpha   90.00
_cell.angle_beta   90.00
_cell.angle_gamma   90.00
#
_symmetry.space_group_name_H-M   'P 1'
#
loop_
_entity.id
_entity.type
_entity.pdbx_description
1 polymer ?
#
loop_
_entity_poly.entity_id
_entity_poly.type
_entity_poly.pdbx_seq_one_letter_code
_entity_poly.pdbx_strand_id
1 'polypeptide(L)'
;MKRYDPRLWIGGLLIFLGALTLLDNLNIISNISDIFWGVIWGLVGLFFLYRLITDRASWWAAFPAFTLLGLAVSQFLPQALQGFSGLASLGGISLAFWWVYFSDTSRWWAIIPGGVMLTLGVISVLNDVSGVENGGMLFLGLGLTFILVAVLPGGKSRSWALIPGAVMLILGAFLGTPLVGITQYLWPVILIVLGGYFVVRFFRGQSST
;
A
#
# COMPACT_ATOMS: atom_id res chain seq x y z
N MET A 1 -0.92 48.30 -13.96
CA MET A 1 -0.61 46.93 -13.46
C MET A 1 -1.34 45.93 -14.35
N LYS A 2 -0.62 45.17 -15.21
CA LYS A 2 -1.22 44.08 -16.00
C LYS A 2 -1.75 43.03 -15.00
N ARG A 3 -3.07 42.87 -14.91
CA ARG A 3 -3.68 41.74 -14.19
C ARG A 3 -3.25 40.47 -14.92
N TYR A 4 -2.37 39.69 -14.31
CA TYR A 4 -2.05 38.34 -14.79
C TYR A 4 -3.33 37.51 -14.71
N ASP A 5 -3.92 37.17 -15.86
CA ASP A 5 -5.10 36.32 -15.92
C ASP A 5 -4.66 34.89 -15.62
N PRO A 6 -5.11 34.27 -14.49
CA PRO A 6 -4.71 32.92 -14.11
C PRO A 6 -5.11 31.88 -15.16
N ARG A 7 -6.08 32.19 -16.01
CA ARG A 7 -6.53 31.31 -17.11
C ARG A 7 -5.46 31.06 -18.16
N LEU A 8 -4.62 32.09 -18.43
CA LEU A 8 -3.52 31.98 -19.38
C LEU A 8 -2.44 31.02 -18.86
N TRP A 9 -2.14 31.09 -17.56
CA TRP A 9 -1.16 30.20 -16.94
C TRP A 9 -1.66 28.76 -16.87
N ILE A 10 -2.93 28.55 -16.51
CA ILE A 10 -3.55 27.21 -16.50
C ILE A 10 -3.58 26.63 -17.90
N GLY A 11 -4.01 27.41 -18.90
CA GLY A 11 -4.05 27.01 -20.31
C GLY A 11 -2.66 26.64 -20.85
N GLY A 12 -1.65 27.49 -20.57
CA GLY A 12 -0.27 27.21 -20.95
C GLY A 12 0.30 25.95 -20.31
N LEU A 13 0.03 25.74 -19.04
CA LEU A 13 0.46 24.53 -18.32
C LEU A 13 -0.22 23.26 -18.88
N LEU A 14 -1.51 23.32 -19.19
CA LEU A 14 -2.23 22.19 -19.80
C LEU A 14 -1.69 21.86 -21.20
N ILE A 15 -1.41 22.87 -22.02
CA ILE A 15 -0.79 22.67 -23.34
C ILE A 15 0.60 22.05 -23.20
N PHE A 16 1.41 22.53 -22.26
CA PHE A 16 2.75 22.01 -22.02
C PHE A 16 2.72 20.55 -21.57
N LEU A 17 1.85 20.19 -20.61
CA LEU A 17 1.68 18.81 -20.15
C LEU A 17 1.13 17.90 -21.27
N GLY A 18 0.17 18.40 -22.04
CA GLY A 18 -0.37 17.66 -23.20
C GLY A 18 0.70 17.41 -24.27
N ALA A 19 1.57 18.39 -24.54
CA ALA A 19 2.67 18.23 -25.48
C ALA A 19 3.72 17.21 -24.97
N LEU A 20 4.05 17.24 -23.69
CA LEU A 20 4.97 16.26 -23.08
C LEU A 20 4.44 14.82 -23.23
N THR A 21 3.18 14.58 -22.87
CA THR A 21 2.57 13.25 -22.98
C THR A 21 2.43 12.82 -24.44
N LEU A 22 2.19 13.73 -25.36
CA LEU A 22 2.12 13.43 -26.79
C LEU A 22 3.49 13.02 -27.35
N LEU A 23 4.56 13.73 -26.99
CA LEU A 23 5.94 13.41 -27.40
C LEU A 23 6.37 12.02 -26.88
N ASP A 24 5.98 11.68 -25.68
CA ASP A 24 6.24 10.37 -25.06
C ASP A 24 5.47 9.24 -25.77
N ASN A 25 4.17 9.42 -26.01
CA ASN A 25 3.33 8.46 -26.74
C ASN A 25 3.76 8.25 -28.21
N LEU A 26 4.32 9.27 -28.83
CA LEU A 26 4.89 9.16 -30.19
C LEU A 26 6.30 8.57 -30.22
N ASN A 27 6.87 8.19 -29.05
CA ASN A 27 8.22 7.67 -28.89
C ASN A 27 9.31 8.59 -29.49
N ILE A 28 9.03 9.90 -29.59
CA ILE A 28 10.00 10.88 -30.09
C ILE A 28 11.10 11.10 -29.05
N ILE A 29 10.72 11.15 -27.77
CA ILE A 29 11.63 11.21 -26.63
C ILE A 29 11.09 10.23 -25.58
N SER A 30 11.73 9.07 -25.48
CA SER A 30 11.32 8.03 -24.54
C SER A 30 11.51 8.48 -23.08
N ASN A 31 10.54 8.21 -22.23
CA ASN A 31 10.56 8.47 -20.78
C ASN A 31 10.66 9.95 -20.38
N ILE A 32 10.32 10.89 -21.27
CA ILE A 32 10.39 12.32 -20.92
C ILE A 32 9.38 12.66 -19.83
N SER A 33 8.20 12.04 -19.88
CA SER A 33 7.15 12.20 -18.86
C SER A 33 7.63 11.70 -17.51
N ASP A 34 8.26 10.54 -17.45
CA ASP A 34 8.76 9.92 -16.22
C ASP A 34 9.86 10.78 -15.60
N ILE A 35 10.81 11.24 -16.40
CA ILE A 35 11.89 12.13 -15.95
C ILE A 35 11.30 13.44 -15.41
N PHE A 36 10.37 14.05 -16.14
CA PHE A 36 9.74 15.31 -15.73
C PHE A 36 9.02 15.17 -14.38
N TRP A 37 8.15 14.17 -14.26
CA TRP A 37 7.44 13.92 -13.01
C TRP A 37 8.37 13.47 -11.89
N GLY A 38 9.34 12.64 -12.18
CA GLY A 38 10.34 12.18 -11.21
C GLY A 38 11.13 13.35 -10.60
N VAL A 39 11.55 14.32 -11.43
CA VAL A 39 12.23 15.54 -10.96
C VAL A 39 11.30 16.40 -10.09
N ILE A 40 10.05 16.61 -10.51
CA ILE A 40 9.08 17.38 -9.71
C ILE A 40 8.85 16.72 -8.35
N TRP A 41 8.53 15.43 -8.32
CA TRP A 41 8.31 14.68 -7.08
C TRP A 41 9.56 14.70 -6.20
N GLY A 42 10.74 14.53 -6.81
CA GLY A 42 12.02 14.59 -6.10
C GLY A 42 12.28 15.94 -5.45
N LEU A 43 12.14 17.03 -6.19
CA LEU A 43 12.36 18.38 -5.66
C LEU A 43 11.37 18.75 -4.54
N VAL A 44 10.08 18.44 -4.73
CA VAL A 44 9.06 18.71 -3.71
C VAL A 44 9.29 17.80 -2.49
N GLY A 45 9.62 16.53 -2.71
CA GLY A 45 9.96 15.59 -1.64
C GLY A 45 11.18 16.05 -0.82
N LEU A 46 12.25 16.52 -1.48
CA LEU A 46 13.43 17.07 -0.83
C LEU A 46 13.12 18.35 -0.05
N PHE A 47 12.23 19.21 -0.56
CA PHE A 47 11.79 20.39 0.18
C PHE A 47 11.10 20.00 1.50
N PHE A 48 10.19 19.02 1.47
CA PHE A 48 9.55 18.56 2.69
C PHE A 48 10.51 17.79 3.62
N LEU A 49 11.49 17.07 3.06
CA LEU A 49 12.52 16.42 3.85
C LEU A 49 13.40 17.46 4.57
N TYR A 50 13.77 18.54 3.89
CA TYR A 50 14.48 19.66 4.51
C TYR A 50 13.68 20.28 5.67
N ARG A 51 12.36 20.51 5.46
CA ARG A 51 11.46 20.97 6.53
C ARG A 51 11.42 20.02 7.72
N LEU A 52 11.33 18.71 7.45
CA LEU A 52 11.29 17.67 8.48
C LEU A 52 12.56 17.66 9.34
N ILE A 53 13.72 17.84 8.74
CA ILE A 53 15.01 17.84 9.44
C ILE A 53 15.23 19.14 10.22
N THR A 54 14.81 20.28 9.65
CA THR A 54 15.05 21.60 10.23
C THR A 54 14.09 21.91 11.38
N ASP A 55 12.85 21.47 11.29
CA ASP A 55 11.80 21.73 12.28
C ASP A 55 11.20 20.44 12.83
N ARG A 56 11.62 20.06 14.04
CA ARG A 56 11.16 18.85 14.72
C ARG A 56 9.65 18.85 15.05
N ALA A 57 9.01 20.01 15.09
CA ALA A 57 7.56 20.11 15.28
C ALA A 57 6.78 19.67 14.03
N SER A 58 7.41 19.70 12.88
CA SER A 58 6.79 19.39 11.57
C SER A 58 6.81 17.88 11.25
N TRP A 59 6.51 17.01 12.20
CA TRP A 59 6.47 15.55 12.00
C TRP A 59 5.57 15.12 10.82
N TRP A 60 4.53 15.88 10.52
CA TRP A 60 3.61 15.66 9.39
C TRP A 60 4.30 15.77 8.02
N ALA A 61 5.42 16.53 7.96
CA ALA A 61 6.20 16.69 6.73
C ALA A 61 6.86 15.36 6.27
N ALA A 62 6.94 14.37 7.16
CA ALA A 62 7.40 13.03 6.80
C ALA A 62 6.52 12.39 5.71
N PHE A 63 5.20 12.60 5.76
CA PHE A 63 4.29 12.02 4.76
C PHE A 63 4.57 12.51 3.35
N PRO A 64 4.49 13.82 3.03
CA PRO A 64 4.82 14.29 1.70
C PRO A 64 6.30 14.05 1.35
N ALA A 65 7.24 14.14 2.30
CA ALA A 65 8.66 13.92 2.02
C ALA A 65 8.91 12.50 1.49
N PHE A 66 8.62 11.49 2.27
CA PHE A 66 8.94 10.10 1.90
C PHE A 66 8.04 9.57 0.79
N THR A 67 6.77 9.95 0.75
CA THR A 67 5.86 9.55 -0.34
C THR A 67 6.34 10.09 -1.69
N LEU A 68 6.66 11.38 -1.77
CA LEU A 68 7.09 12.01 -3.02
C LEU A 68 8.47 11.51 -3.44
N LEU A 69 9.39 11.27 -2.50
CA LEU A 69 10.68 10.65 -2.81
C LEU A 69 10.51 9.21 -3.28
N GLY A 70 9.62 8.43 -2.69
CA GLY A 70 9.29 7.09 -3.16
C GLY A 70 8.74 7.08 -4.59
N LEU A 71 7.84 8.02 -4.91
CA LEU A 71 7.33 8.23 -6.27
C LEU A 71 8.44 8.68 -7.23
N ALA A 72 9.32 9.58 -6.80
CA ALA A 72 10.45 9.99 -7.63
C ALA A 72 11.37 8.81 -7.95
N VAL A 73 11.71 8.00 -6.95
CA VAL A 73 12.53 6.80 -7.15
C VAL A 73 11.86 5.84 -8.12
N SER A 74 10.54 5.61 -8.02
CA SER A 74 9.83 4.71 -8.92
C SER A 74 9.90 5.14 -10.39
N GLN A 75 9.97 6.45 -10.67
CA GLN A 75 10.07 6.99 -12.03
C GLN A 75 11.50 6.87 -12.61
N PHE A 76 12.53 6.87 -11.76
CA PHE A 76 13.91 6.76 -12.20
C PHE A 76 14.44 5.32 -12.24
N LEU A 77 13.62 4.32 -11.91
CA LEU A 77 14.06 2.93 -11.96
C LEU A 77 14.33 2.48 -13.41
N PRO A 78 15.51 1.88 -13.67
CA PRO A 78 15.80 1.26 -14.95
C PRO A 78 14.79 0.14 -15.27
N GLN A 79 14.57 -0.14 -16.56
CA GLN A 79 13.62 -1.19 -16.99
C GLN A 79 13.87 -2.54 -16.31
N ALA A 80 15.13 -2.89 -16.06
CA ALA A 80 15.50 -4.13 -15.37
C ALA A 80 14.98 -4.18 -13.90
N LEU A 81 14.67 -3.03 -13.30
CA LEU A 81 14.20 -2.89 -11.92
C LEU A 81 12.75 -2.36 -11.82
N GLN A 82 12.03 -2.29 -12.94
CA GLN A 82 10.64 -1.79 -12.96
C GLN A 82 9.71 -2.59 -12.03
N GLY A 83 9.94 -3.88 -11.83
CA GLY A 83 9.22 -4.69 -10.85
C GLY A 83 9.30 -4.17 -9.41
N PHE A 84 10.29 -3.31 -9.09
CA PHE A 84 10.42 -2.68 -7.77
C PHE A 84 9.72 -1.32 -7.65
N SER A 85 9.08 -0.81 -8.71
CA SER A 85 8.43 0.50 -8.71
C SER A 85 7.31 0.61 -7.66
N GLY A 86 6.53 -0.47 -7.51
CA GLY A 86 5.51 -0.57 -6.47
C GLY A 86 6.11 -0.54 -5.05
N LEU A 87 7.23 -1.24 -4.84
CA LEU A 87 7.94 -1.20 -3.56
C LEU A 87 8.54 0.18 -3.30
N ALA A 88 9.06 0.87 -4.30
CA ALA A 88 9.60 2.23 -4.14
C ALA A 88 8.52 3.21 -3.70
N SER A 89 7.36 3.21 -4.36
CA SER A 89 6.24 4.11 -4.04
C SER A 89 5.57 3.76 -2.70
N LEU A 90 5.17 2.51 -2.50
CA LEU A 90 4.51 2.07 -1.27
C LEU A 90 5.49 2.03 -0.09
N GLY A 91 6.75 1.69 -0.35
CA GLY A 91 7.84 1.77 0.62
C GLY A 91 8.12 3.19 1.08
N GLY A 92 8.04 4.18 0.19
CA GLY A 92 8.10 5.59 0.56
C GLY A 92 7.00 5.97 1.56
N ILE A 93 5.75 5.57 1.30
CA ILE A 93 4.63 5.77 2.25
C ILE A 93 4.91 5.03 3.57
N SER A 94 5.37 3.78 3.50
CA SER A 94 5.73 2.99 4.68
C SER A 94 6.79 3.71 5.53
N LEU A 95 7.86 4.21 4.90
CA LEU A 95 8.92 4.94 5.59
C LEU A 95 8.41 6.19 6.31
N ALA A 96 7.43 6.89 5.76
CA ALA A 96 6.80 8.02 6.44
C ALA A 96 6.17 7.61 7.78
N PHE A 97 5.41 6.51 7.79
CA PHE A 97 4.79 6.00 9.00
C PHE A 97 5.82 5.47 10.01
N TRP A 98 6.87 4.76 9.54
CA TRP A 98 7.96 4.30 10.39
C TRP A 98 8.72 5.49 11.00
N TRP A 99 8.96 6.54 10.24
CA TRP A 99 9.56 7.77 10.76
C TRP A 99 8.72 8.39 11.89
N VAL A 100 7.40 8.47 11.70
CA VAL A 100 6.46 8.99 12.72
C VAL A 100 6.56 8.17 14.01
N TYR A 101 6.60 6.84 13.90
CA TYR A 101 6.76 5.96 15.05
C TYR A 101 8.12 6.13 15.74
N PHE A 102 9.23 6.13 15.00
CA PHE A 102 10.57 6.27 15.57
C PHE A 102 10.83 7.67 16.14
N SER A 103 10.17 8.70 15.63
CA SER A 103 10.26 10.05 16.18
C SER A 103 9.58 10.17 17.54
N ASP A 104 8.51 9.40 17.76
CA ASP A 104 7.77 9.37 19.02
C ASP A 104 7.03 8.03 19.14
N THR A 105 7.54 7.14 19.97
CA THR A 105 7.00 5.80 20.17
C THR A 105 5.59 5.78 20.78
N SER A 106 5.12 6.91 21.34
CA SER A 106 3.71 7.03 21.77
C SER A 106 2.74 6.93 20.58
N ARG A 107 3.21 7.23 19.37
CA ARG A 107 2.46 7.13 18.10
C ARG A 107 2.50 5.71 17.51
N TRP A 108 2.37 4.72 18.37
CA TRP A 108 2.40 3.30 17.99
C TRP A 108 1.42 2.93 16.85
N TRP A 109 0.34 3.69 16.70
CA TRP A 109 -0.65 3.48 15.63
C TRP A 109 -0.04 3.52 14.23
N ALA A 110 1.08 4.25 14.07
CA ALA A 110 1.77 4.37 12.79
C ALA A 110 2.41 3.04 12.31
N ILE A 111 2.65 2.08 13.21
CA ILE A 111 3.15 0.75 12.86
C ILE A 111 2.17 0.03 11.93
N ILE A 112 0.86 0.19 12.14
CA ILE A 112 -0.17 -0.53 11.36
C ILE A 112 -0.13 -0.09 9.89
N PRO A 113 -0.38 1.18 9.54
CA PRO A 113 -0.32 1.59 8.13
C PRO A 113 1.09 1.43 7.54
N GLY A 114 2.16 1.63 8.33
CA GLY A 114 3.54 1.41 7.89
C GLY A 114 3.79 -0.04 7.47
N GLY A 115 3.37 -1.00 8.28
CA GLY A 115 3.50 -2.42 7.98
C GLY A 115 2.61 -2.87 6.82
N VAL A 116 1.38 -2.34 6.72
CA VAL A 116 0.48 -2.62 5.58
C VAL A 116 1.11 -2.15 4.27
N MET A 117 1.60 -0.91 4.20
CA MET A 117 2.21 -0.37 2.99
C MET A 117 3.49 -1.12 2.60
N LEU A 118 4.31 -1.52 3.58
CA LEU A 118 5.48 -2.36 3.33
C LEU A 118 5.08 -3.72 2.74
N THR A 119 4.07 -4.36 3.33
CA THR A 119 3.56 -5.66 2.85
C THR A 119 3.07 -5.56 1.41
N LEU A 120 2.27 -4.54 1.08
CA LEU A 120 1.77 -4.32 -0.27
C LEU A 120 2.92 -4.04 -1.25
N GLY A 121 3.93 -3.27 -0.85
CA GLY A 121 5.13 -3.02 -1.65
C GLY A 121 5.92 -4.30 -1.93
N VAL A 122 6.10 -5.17 -0.94
CA VAL A 122 6.76 -6.47 -1.12
C VAL A 122 5.94 -7.37 -2.04
N ILE A 123 4.62 -7.42 -1.86
CA ILE A 123 3.72 -8.22 -2.71
C ILE A 123 3.81 -7.75 -4.17
N SER A 124 3.90 -6.44 -4.44
CA SER A 124 4.02 -5.95 -5.82
C SER A 124 5.27 -6.51 -6.52
N VAL A 125 6.41 -6.56 -5.82
CA VAL A 125 7.65 -7.17 -6.36
C VAL A 125 7.46 -8.66 -6.62
N LEU A 126 6.85 -9.39 -5.69
CA LEU A 126 6.66 -10.83 -5.82
C LEU A 126 5.70 -11.19 -6.96
N ASN A 127 4.65 -10.40 -7.18
CA ASN A 127 3.74 -10.57 -8.31
C ASN A 127 4.47 -10.44 -9.65
N ASP A 128 5.35 -9.45 -9.77
CA ASP A 128 6.09 -9.19 -11.00
C ASP A 128 7.17 -10.25 -11.25
N VAL A 129 7.79 -10.79 -10.20
CA VAL A 129 8.91 -11.73 -10.30
C VAL A 129 8.45 -13.18 -10.39
N SER A 130 7.42 -13.59 -9.66
CA SER A 130 7.06 -15.02 -9.51
C SER A 130 5.72 -15.42 -10.10
N GLY A 131 4.85 -14.46 -10.48
CA GLY A 131 3.52 -14.76 -11.03
C GLY A 131 2.60 -15.56 -10.08
N VAL A 132 2.97 -15.66 -8.79
CA VAL A 132 2.26 -16.44 -7.78
C VAL A 132 1.13 -15.60 -7.21
N GLU A 133 -0.07 -16.16 -7.12
CA GLU A 133 -1.17 -15.54 -6.39
C GLU A 133 -0.81 -15.38 -4.91
N ASN A 134 -0.60 -14.14 -4.47
CA ASN A 134 -0.01 -13.82 -3.17
C ASN A 134 -1.06 -13.50 -2.08
N GLY A 135 -2.27 -14.04 -2.18
CA GLY A 135 -3.31 -13.81 -1.16
C GLY A 135 -2.86 -14.17 0.26
N GLY A 136 -2.15 -15.28 0.41
CA GLY A 136 -1.58 -15.69 1.69
C GLY A 136 -0.53 -14.71 2.23
N MET A 137 0.31 -14.15 1.35
CA MET A 137 1.36 -13.20 1.75
C MET A 137 0.82 -11.90 2.34
N LEU A 138 -0.33 -11.41 1.85
CA LEU A 138 -0.99 -10.26 2.46
C LEU A 138 -1.31 -10.51 3.93
N PHE A 139 -1.94 -11.66 4.22
CA PHE A 139 -2.29 -12.02 5.58
C PHE A 139 -1.07 -12.28 6.46
N LEU A 140 0.00 -12.87 5.91
CA LEU A 140 1.26 -13.04 6.65
C LEU A 140 1.88 -11.69 7.01
N GLY A 141 1.95 -10.75 6.07
CA GLY A 141 2.48 -9.41 6.32
C GLY A 141 1.64 -8.61 7.32
N LEU A 142 0.30 -8.69 7.22
CA LEU A 142 -0.61 -8.10 8.19
C LEU A 142 -0.43 -8.74 9.57
N GLY A 143 -0.34 -10.06 9.64
CA GLY A 143 -0.10 -10.79 10.88
C GLY A 143 1.20 -10.37 11.57
N LEU A 144 2.31 -10.28 10.81
CA LEU A 144 3.58 -9.77 11.31
C LEU A 144 3.47 -8.31 11.78
N THR A 145 2.72 -7.48 11.08
CA THR A 145 2.46 -6.09 11.47
C THR A 145 1.79 -6.02 12.84
N PHE A 146 0.75 -6.82 13.09
CA PHE A 146 0.09 -6.88 14.40
C PHE A 146 0.99 -7.45 15.50
N ILE A 147 1.84 -8.43 15.20
CA ILE A 147 2.85 -8.91 16.16
C ILE A 147 3.82 -7.78 16.51
N LEU A 148 4.28 -7.00 15.52
CA LEU A 148 5.14 -5.82 15.78
C LEU A 148 4.44 -4.79 16.67
N VAL A 149 3.14 -4.53 16.47
CA VAL A 149 2.35 -3.66 17.37
C VAL A 149 2.36 -4.15 18.81
N ALA A 150 2.32 -5.47 19.02
CA ALA A 150 2.31 -6.04 20.37
C ALA A 150 3.68 -5.98 21.05
N VAL A 151 4.77 -6.16 20.29
CA VAL A 151 6.13 -6.33 20.81
C VAL A 151 6.89 -5.01 20.92
N LEU A 152 6.71 -4.09 19.96
CA LEU A 152 7.47 -2.85 19.91
C LEU A 152 7.10 -1.88 21.03
N PRO A 153 8.05 -1.05 21.53
CA PRO A 153 7.81 -0.05 22.58
C PRO A 153 6.73 0.95 22.19
N GLY A 154 5.99 1.51 23.16
CA GLY A 154 4.97 2.54 22.86
C GLY A 154 3.88 2.68 23.91
N GLY A 155 4.17 2.47 25.17
CA GLY A 155 3.27 2.73 26.29
C GLY A 155 2.50 1.51 26.79
N LYS A 156 1.15 1.61 26.94
CA LYS A 156 0.32 0.54 27.52
C LYS A 156 0.46 -0.78 26.79
N SER A 157 0.32 -1.91 27.53
CA SER A 157 0.32 -3.25 26.96
C SER A 157 -0.67 -3.37 25.78
N ARG A 158 -0.17 -3.83 24.64
CA ARG A 158 -0.94 -4.00 23.41
C ARG A 158 -1.09 -5.49 23.06
N SER A 159 -1.11 -6.32 24.10
CA SER A 159 -1.30 -7.78 23.95
C SER A 159 -2.56 -8.14 23.14
N TRP A 160 -3.55 -7.24 23.07
CA TRP A 160 -4.73 -7.42 22.20
C TRP A 160 -4.35 -7.65 20.73
N ALA A 161 -3.24 -7.06 20.25
CA ALA A 161 -2.80 -7.18 18.87
C ALA A 161 -2.25 -8.58 18.54
N LEU A 162 -1.91 -9.39 19.55
CA LEU A 162 -1.48 -10.78 19.34
C LEU A 162 -2.60 -11.65 18.77
N ILE A 163 -3.86 -11.38 19.16
CA ILE A 163 -5.02 -12.18 18.70
C ILE A 163 -5.22 -11.98 17.19
N PRO A 164 -5.46 -10.77 16.67
CA PRO A 164 -5.58 -10.58 15.24
C PRO A 164 -4.28 -10.96 14.49
N GLY A 165 -3.11 -10.74 15.10
CA GLY A 165 -1.83 -11.15 14.53
C GLY A 165 -1.76 -12.66 14.29
N ALA A 166 -2.07 -13.46 15.30
CA ALA A 166 -2.07 -14.91 15.20
C ALA A 166 -3.11 -15.42 14.18
N VAL A 167 -4.33 -14.86 14.20
CA VAL A 167 -5.39 -15.22 13.24
C VAL A 167 -4.92 -14.93 11.81
N MET A 168 -4.35 -13.75 11.55
CA MET A 168 -3.84 -13.38 10.22
C MET A 168 -2.68 -14.29 9.79
N LEU A 169 -1.75 -14.64 10.69
CA LEU A 169 -0.66 -15.56 10.36
C LEU A 169 -1.19 -16.96 10.00
N ILE A 170 -2.16 -17.49 10.76
CA ILE A 170 -2.77 -18.78 10.46
C ILE A 170 -3.50 -18.73 9.11
N LEU A 171 -4.30 -17.70 8.86
CA LEU A 171 -4.96 -17.47 7.57
C LEU A 171 -3.96 -17.37 6.43
N GLY A 172 -2.89 -16.60 6.62
CA GLY A 172 -1.85 -16.42 5.61
C GLY A 172 -1.12 -17.73 5.29
N ALA A 173 -0.77 -18.50 6.30
CA ALA A 173 -0.17 -19.82 6.12
C ALA A 173 -1.13 -20.78 5.38
N PHE A 174 -2.41 -20.78 5.74
CA PHE A 174 -3.41 -21.62 5.09
C PHE A 174 -3.63 -21.22 3.61
N LEU A 175 -3.79 -19.93 3.33
CA LEU A 175 -4.00 -19.42 1.97
C LEU A 175 -2.75 -19.49 1.10
N GLY A 176 -1.55 -19.53 1.69
CA GLY A 176 -0.28 -19.70 0.99
C GLY A 176 0.04 -21.15 0.61
N THR A 177 -0.80 -22.12 0.99
CA THR A 177 -0.57 -23.53 0.65
C THR A 177 -1.24 -23.92 -0.67
N PRO A 178 -0.75 -24.95 -1.39
CA PRO A 178 -1.40 -25.51 -2.58
C PRO A 178 -2.84 -26.02 -2.33
N LEU A 179 -3.26 -26.11 -1.08
CA LEU A 179 -4.63 -26.47 -0.68
C LEU A 179 -5.67 -25.39 -1.04
N VAL A 180 -5.24 -24.18 -1.45
CA VAL A 180 -6.12 -23.10 -1.94
C VAL A 180 -6.99 -23.57 -3.12
N GLY A 181 -6.48 -24.48 -3.96
CA GLY A 181 -7.29 -25.12 -5.00
C GLY A 181 -8.54 -25.85 -4.46
N ILE A 182 -8.51 -26.31 -3.21
CA ILE A 182 -9.63 -26.97 -2.55
C ILE A 182 -10.57 -25.93 -1.91
N THR A 183 -10.07 -24.78 -1.46
CA THR A 183 -10.89 -23.74 -0.79
C THR A 183 -11.94 -23.13 -1.72
N GLN A 184 -11.68 -23.07 -3.02
CA GLN A 184 -12.69 -22.61 -3.99
C GLN A 184 -13.95 -23.51 -4.01
N TYR A 185 -13.82 -24.78 -3.60
CA TYR A 185 -14.95 -25.72 -3.50
C TYR A 185 -15.58 -25.72 -2.10
N LEU A 186 -14.86 -25.31 -1.06
CA LEU A 186 -15.39 -25.28 0.32
C LEU A 186 -16.54 -24.30 0.48
N TRP A 187 -16.43 -23.09 -0.11
CA TRP A 187 -17.48 -22.08 0.00
C TRP A 187 -18.81 -22.50 -0.62
N PRO A 188 -18.86 -23.03 -1.86
CA PRO A 188 -20.09 -23.60 -2.43
C PRO A 188 -20.65 -24.76 -1.58
N VAL A 189 -19.79 -25.65 -1.08
CA VAL A 189 -20.21 -26.76 -0.22
C VAL A 189 -20.86 -26.26 1.07
N ILE A 190 -20.24 -25.28 1.75
CA ILE A 190 -20.81 -24.67 2.95
C ILE A 190 -22.19 -24.07 2.67
N LEU A 191 -22.34 -23.34 1.56
CA LEU A 191 -23.63 -22.76 1.17
C LEU A 191 -24.69 -23.83 0.87
N ILE A 192 -24.31 -24.91 0.18
CA ILE A 192 -25.22 -26.03 -0.09
C ILE A 192 -25.67 -26.71 1.21
N VAL A 193 -24.73 -26.96 2.13
CA VAL A 193 -25.04 -27.58 3.43
C VAL A 193 -25.96 -26.69 4.27
N LEU A 194 -25.64 -25.39 4.37
CA LEU A 194 -26.47 -24.41 5.08
C LEU A 194 -27.86 -24.28 4.42
N GLY A 195 -27.91 -24.15 3.10
CA GLY A 195 -29.18 -24.09 2.37
C GLY A 195 -30.02 -25.35 2.57
N GLY A 196 -29.40 -26.52 2.45
CA GLY A 196 -30.02 -27.81 2.74
C GLY A 196 -30.56 -27.91 4.16
N TYR A 197 -29.76 -27.47 5.14
CA TYR A 197 -30.21 -27.43 6.55
C TYR A 197 -31.46 -26.57 6.73
N PHE A 198 -31.51 -25.35 6.16
CA PHE A 198 -32.69 -24.48 6.24
C PHE A 198 -33.93 -25.08 5.56
N VAL A 199 -33.75 -25.73 4.39
CA VAL A 199 -34.84 -26.40 3.67
C VAL A 199 -35.42 -27.55 4.51
N VAL A 200 -34.56 -28.42 5.03
CA VAL A 200 -34.98 -29.55 5.89
C VAL A 200 -35.68 -29.06 7.16
N ARG A 201 -35.15 -28.02 7.77
CA ARG A 201 -35.74 -27.39 8.98
C ARG A 201 -37.14 -26.82 8.69
N PHE A 202 -37.33 -26.19 7.54
CA PHE A 202 -38.62 -25.66 7.10
C PHE A 202 -39.66 -26.78 6.97
N PHE A 203 -39.33 -27.86 6.28
CA PHE A 203 -40.25 -29.00 6.11
C PHE A 203 -40.58 -29.73 7.43
N ARG A 204 -39.60 -29.86 8.35
CA ARG A 204 -39.85 -30.46 9.68
C ARG A 204 -40.75 -29.57 10.55
N GLY A 205 -40.74 -28.27 10.38
CA GLY A 205 -41.62 -27.36 11.12
C GLY A 205 -43.08 -27.42 10.67
N GLN A 206 -43.36 -27.89 9.48
CA GLN A 206 -44.74 -28.04 8.96
C GLN A 206 -45.41 -29.40 9.30
N SER A 207 -44.63 -30.40 9.71
CA SER A 207 -45.16 -31.75 10.04
C SER A 207 -45.64 -31.88 11.50
N SER A 208 -45.64 -30.78 12.28
CA SER A 208 -46.04 -30.75 13.68
C SER A 208 -47.32 -29.93 13.93
N THR A 209 -48.06 -29.58 12.90
CA THR A 209 -49.42 -29.01 12.93
C THR A 209 -50.39 -29.94 12.24
#